data_ed671a43725d2ba78d32dd0db2f65499
#
_entry.id   ed671a43725d2ba78d32dd0db2f65499
#
_cell.length_a   1.000
_cell.length_b   1.000
_cell.length_c   1.000
_cell.angle_alpha   90.00
_cell.angle_beta   90.00
_cell.angle_gamma   90.00
#
_symmetry.space_group_name_H-M   'P 1'
#
loop_
_entity.id
_entity.type
_entity.pdbx_description
1 polymer ?
#
loop_
_entity_poly.entity_id
_entity_poly.type
_entity_poly.pdbx_seq_one_letter_code
_entity_poly.pdbx_strand_id
1 'polypeptide(L)'
;NTPLATRANVAYFGTFGYELDLNKLSDEEIREVKQQITFMKEYRELIQFGTFYRLKSPFEGNETAWMTVSEDKKTALVFWYRERNVVNADFTRVRLQGLDPDLIYRNEYNGTENYGDELMNLGLLTTDCTAGEPTSEDEPCTDYESRIYVLTAK
;
A
#
# COMPACT_ATOMS: atom_id res chain seq x y z
N ASN A 1 6.42 18.88 0.59
CA ASN A 1 7.00 17.92 -0.38
C ASN A 1 6.44 16.55 -0.13
N THR A 2 5.97 15.89 -1.19
CA THR A 2 5.51 14.51 -1.12
C THR A 2 6.70 13.58 -0.84
N PRO A 3 6.63 12.69 0.16
CA PRO A 3 7.70 11.73 0.46
C PRO A 3 8.12 10.91 -0.76
N LEU A 4 9.40 10.50 -0.81
CA LEU A 4 9.94 9.69 -1.92
C LEU A 4 9.20 8.34 -2.01
N ALA A 5 8.89 7.72 -0.88
CA ALA A 5 8.09 6.50 -0.80
C ALA A 5 6.71 6.67 -1.46
N THR A 6 5.98 7.73 -1.16
CA THR A 6 4.65 7.97 -1.74
C THR A 6 4.73 8.20 -3.25
N ARG A 7 5.76 8.91 -3.73
CA ARG A 7 5.97 9.08 -5.17
C ARG A 7 6.20 7.75 -5.89
N ALA A 8 7.00 6.86 -5.31
CA ALA A 8 7.23 5.52 -5.85
C ALA A 8 5.96 4.68 -5.81
N ASN A 9 5.23 4.68 -4.68
CA ASN A 9 4.00 3.92 -4.52
C ASN A 9 2.93 4.27 -5.55
N VAL A 10 2.85 5.54 -5.95
CA VAL A 10 1.97 5.97 -7.05
C VAL A 10 2.51 5.51 -8.41
N ALA A 11 3.83 5.63 -8.62
CA ALA A 11 4.46 5.33 -9.91
C ALA A 11 4.42 3.84 -10.30
N TYR A 12 4.32 2.92 -9.34
CA TYR A 12 4.30 1.48 -9.62
C TYR A 12 3.16 1.05 -10.57
N PHE A 13 2.02 1.75 -10.59
CA PHE A 13 0.89 1.47 -11.48
C PHE A 13 0.93 2.22 -12.81
N GLY A 14 1.97 3.00 -13.04
CA GLY A 14 2.19 3.70 -14.29
C GLY A 14 3.49 3.29 -14.95
N THR A 15 4.12 4.25 -15.60
CA THR A 15 5.50 4.11 -16.09
C THR A 15 6.46 4.38 -14.95
N PHE A 16 6.96 3.32 -14.33
CA PHE A 16 7.89 3.44 -13.22
C PHE A 16 9.30 3.80 -13.70
N GLY A 17 9.84 4.89 -13.20
CA GLY A 17 11.21 5.35 -13.49
C GLY A 17 11.57 6.58 -12.66
N TYR A 18 12.83 6.95 -12.73
CA TYR A 18 13.35 8.12 -12.03
C TYR A 18 13.89 9.14 -13.05
N GLU A 19 13.27 10.31 -13.10
CA GLU A 19 13.71 11.46 -13.87
C GLU A 19 14.33 12.52 -12.91
N LEU A 20 15.37 12.13 -12.19
CA LEU A 20 16.04 12.99 -11.24
C LEU A 20 17.56 12.76 -11.27
N ASP A 21 18.31 13.77 -10.84
CA ASP A 21 19.75 13.68 -10.73
C ASP A 21 20.13 12.85 -9.49
N LEU A 22 20.50 11.60 -9.72
CA LEU A 22 20.87 10.66 -8.65
C LEU A 22 22.08 11.12 -7.83
N ASN A 23 22.93 12.02 -8.39
CA ASN A 23 24.10 12.55 -7.68
C ASN A 23 23.72 13.55 -6.59
N LYS A 24 22.47 14.02 -6.57
CA LYS A 24 21.96 14.95 -5.56
C LYS A 24 21.23 14.25 -4.42
N LEU A 25 21.06 12.93 -4.51
CA LEU A 25 20.45 12.15 -3.47
C LEU A 25 21.43 11.86 -2.35
N SER A 26 20.90 11.83 -1.13
CA SER A 26 21.63 11.31 0.04
C SER A 26 21.85 9.79 -0.09
N ASP A 27 22.77 9.25 0.66
CA ASP A 27 23.00 7.80 0.71
C ASP A 27 21.74 7.02 1.19
N GLU A 28 20.91 7.67 1.99
CA GLU A 28 19.65 7.12 2.48
C GLU A 28 18.61 7.05 1.37
N GLU A 29 18.42 8.14 0.64
CA GLU A 29 17.53 8.18 -0.52
C GLU A 29 17.98 7.20 -1.62
N ILE A 30 19.30 7.03 -1.82
CA ILE A 30 19.81 6.02 -2.76
C ILE A 30 19.47 4.60 -2.31
N ARG A 31 19.54 4.31 -0.99
CA ARG A 31 19.12 3.01 -0.47
C ARG A 31 17.63 2.78 -0.69
N GLU A 32 16.82 3.79 -0.42
CA GLU A 32 15.36 3.75 -0.65
C GLU A 32 15.05 3.49 -2.14
N VAL A 33 15.67 4.21 -3.06
CA VAL A 33 15.51 3.99 -4.51
C VAL A 33 15.86 2.55 -4.90
N LYS A 34 16.93 1.98 -4.36
CA LYS A 34 17.30 0.58 -4.63
C LYS A 34 16.23 -0.42 -4.14
N GLN A 35 15.65 -0.16 -2.97
CA GLN A 35 14.56 -0.99 -2.44
C GLN A 35 13.31 -0.89 -3.31
N GLN A 36 12.96 0.33 -3.75
CA GLN A 36 11.83 0.57 -4.64
C GLN A 36 12.01 -0.14 -6.00
N ILE A 37 13.20 -0.10 -6.58
CA ILE A 37 13.51 -0.84 -7.81
C ILE A 37 13.40 -2.35 -7.59
N THR A 38 13.88 -2.85 -6.45
CA THR A 38 13.79 -4.27 -6.11
C THR A 38 12.33 -4.71 -6.00
N PHE A 39 11.52 -3.96 -5.28
CA PHE A 39 10.08 -4.18 -5.16
C PHE A 39 9.40 -4.22 -6.55
N MET A 40 9.67 -3.22 -7.40
CA MET A 40 9.08 -3.19 -8.74
C MET A 40 9.50 -4.39 -9.59
N LYS A 41 10.75 -4.85 -9.49
CA LYS A 41 11.21 -6.04 -10.22
C LYS A 41 10.54 -7.32 -9.74
N GLU A 42 10.32 -7.44 -8.44
CA GLU A 42 9.68 -8.60 -7.81
C GLU A 42 8.20 -8.69 -8.18
N TYR A 43 7.47 -7.58 -8.11
CA TYR A 43 6.02 -7.58 -8.31
C TYR A 43 5.57 -7.08 -9.68
N ARG A 44 6.48 -6.83 -10.62
CA ARG A 44 6.16 -6.29 -11.95
C ARG A 44 5.09 -7.10 -12.68
N GLU A 45 5.21 -8.41 -12.68
CA GLU A 45 4.28 -9.29 -13.36
C GLU A 45 2.87 -9.19 -12.76
N LEU A 46 2.79 -9.20 -11.43
CA LEU A 46 1.53 -9.04 -10.72
C LEU A 46 0.91 -7.65 -10.97
N ILE A 47 1.71 -6.60 -10.96
CA ILE A 47 1.22 -5.22 -11.19
C ILE A 47 0.71 -5.06 -12.62
N GLN A 48 1.39 -5.65 -13.62
CA GLN A 48 1.06 -5.47 -15.03
C GLN A 48 -0.04 -6.41 -15.53
N PHE A 49 -0.11 -7.62 -15.01
CA PHE A 49 -0.97 -8.68 -15.54
C PHE A 49 -1.99 -9.22 -14.54
N GLY A 50 -1.90 -8.85 -13.27
CA GLY A 50 -2.89 -9.18 -12.26
C GLY A 50 -4.23 -8.47 -12.51
N THR A 51 -5.29 -8.96 -11.88
CA THR A 51 -6.61 -8.31 -11.94
C THR A 51 -6.62 -7.07 -11.06
N PHE A 52 -6.89 -5.91 -11.65
CA PHE A 52 -6.88 -4.62 -10.97
C PHE A 52 -8.27 -4.22 -10.47
N TYR A 53 -8.34 -3.77 -9.22
CA TYR A 53 -9.57 -3.28 -8.58
C TYR A 53 -9.36 -1.87 -8.01
N ARG A 54 -10.33 -0.97 -8.25
CA ARG A 54 -10.43 0.32 -7.57
C ARG A 54 -11.28 0.15 -6.32
N LEU A 55 -10.72 0.46 -5.15
CA LEU A 55 -11.37 0.24 -3.86
C LEU A 55 -11.94 1.52 -3.25
N LYS A 56 -11.17 2.61 -3.33
CA LYS A 56 -11.59 3.96 -2.91
C LYS A 56 -11.22 4.97 -3.97
N SER A 57 -12.15 5.85 -4.28
CA SER A 57 -11.98 6.91 -5.27
C SER A 57 -11.30 8.14 -4.67
N PRO A 58 -10.32 8.77 -5.35
CA PRO A 58 -9.70 10.01 -4.90
C PRO A 58 -10.67 11.21 -4.93
N PHE A 59 -11.84 11.05 -5.57
CA PHE A 59 -12.85 12.12 -5.69
C PHE A 59 -13.93 12.04 -4.61
N GLU A 60 -13.94 11.02 -3.77
CA GLU A 60 -14.98 10.77 -2.77
C GLU A 60 -14.51 10.95 -1.32
N GLY A 61 -13.26 11.35 -1.11
CA GLY A 61 -12.74 11.55 0.23
C GLY A 61 -11.24 11.79 0.28
N ASN A 62 -10.70 11.65 1.47
CA ASN A 62 -9.29 11.92 1.78
C ASN A 62 -8.37 10.70 1.55
N GLU A 63 -8.95 9.56 1.23
CA GLU A 63 -8.24 8.31 1.01
C GLU A 63 -8.50 7.76 -0.40
N THR A 64 -7.46 7.21 -0.98
CA THR A 64 -7.53 6.49 -2.26
C THR A 64 -6.95 5.11 -2.05
N ALA A 65 -7.57 4.10 -2.63
CA ALA A 65 -7.05 2.75 -2.57
C ALA A 65 -7.37 1.96 -3.84
N TRP A 66 -6.41 1.15 -4.24
CA TRP A 66 -6.58 0.15 -5.29
C TRP A 66 -5.77 -1.10 -4.97
N MET A 67 -6.03 -2.16 -5.68
CA MET A 67 -5.30 -3.41 -5.51
C MET A 67 -5.14 -4.17 -6.81
N THR A 68 -4.19 -5.06 -6.83
CA THR A 68 -4.04 -6.07 -7.88
C THR A 68 -3.94 -7.45 -7.26
N VAL A 69 -4.54 -8.43 -7.91
CA VAL A 69 -4.61 -9.82 -7.44
C VAL A 69 -4.06 -10.73 -8.53
N SER A 70 -3.21 -11.68 -8.16
CA SER A 70 -2.70 -12.70 -9.09
C SER A 70 -3.83 -13.61 -9.60
N GLU A 71 -3.61 -14.21 -10.77
CA GLU A 71 -4.59 -15.10 -11.40
C GLU A 71 -4.95 -16.29 -10.50
N ASP A 72 -3.97 -16.84 -9.79
CA ASP A 72 -4.15 -17.94 -8.84
C ASP A 72 -4.70 -17.50 -7.48
N LYS A 73 -4.93 -16.18 -7.29
CA LYS A 73 -5.40 -15.53 -6.07
C LYS A 73 -4.51 -15.73 -4.83
N LYS A 74 -3.28 -16.19 -5.02
CA LYS A 74 -2.35 -16.42 -3.90
C LYS A 74 -1.60 -15.19 -3.44
N THR A 75 -1.49 -14.19 -4.30
CA THR A 75 -0.79 -12.94 -3.98
C THR A 75 -1.65 -11.75 -4.37
N ALA A 76 -1.73 -10.77 -3.48
CA ALA A 76 -2.37 -9.49 -3.77
C ALA A 76 -1.52 -8.34 -3.23
N LEU A 77 -1.53 -7.23 -3.96
CA LEU A 77 -0.96 -5.97 -3.53
C LEU A 77 -2.08 -4.97 -3.32
N VAL A 78 -2.13 -4.37 -2.14
CA VAL A 78 -3.10 -3.31 -1.82
C VAL A 78 -2.34 -2.01 -1.61
N PHE A 79 -2.72 -0.99 -2.35
CA PHE A 79 -2.14 0.35 -2.30
C PHE A 79 -3.15 1.28 -1.65
N TRP A 80 -2.71 1.95 -0.61
CA TRP A 80 -3.50 2.91 0.14
C TRP A 80 -2.75 4.23 0.23
N TYR A 81 -3.50 5.32 0.06
CA TYR A 81 -2.99 6.69 0.09
C TYR A 81 -3.94 7.54 0.92
N ARG A 82 -3.36 8.42 1.72
CA ARG A 82 -4.08 9.47 2.43
C ARG A 82 -3.47 10.82 2.09
N GLU A 83 -4.32 11.75 1.63
CA GLU A 83 -3.86 13.08 1.21
C GLU A 83 -3.51 13.95 2.41
N ARG A 84 -4.39 14.00 3.41
CA ARG A 84 -4.21 14.84 4.59
C ARG A 84 -4.31 14.02 5.86
N ASN A 85 -3.44 14.32 6.80
CA ASN A 85 -3.60 13.80 8.15
C ASN A 85 -4.79 14.50 8.84
N VAL A 86 -5.66 13.71 9.49
CA VAL A 86 -6.84 14.21 10.19
C VAL A 86 -6.65 13.95 11.67
N VAL A 87 -6.76 15.00 12.48
CA VAL A 87 -6.68 14.89 13.94
C VAL A 87 -7.89 14.08 14.43
N ASN A 88 -7.65 13.12 15.30
CA ASN A 88 -8.68 12.20 15.81
C ASN A 88 -9.42 11.42 14.70
N ALA A 89 -8.68 10.99 13.68
CA ALA A 89 -9.24 10.14 12.64
C ALA A 89 -9.75 8.81 13.22
N ASP A 90 -10.91 8.37 12.74
CA ASP A 90 -11.42 7.05 13.06
C ASP A 90 -10.54 5.95 12.44
N PHE A 91 -10.63 4.74 12.98
CA PHE A 91 -10.07 3.58 12.33
C PHE A 91 -10.71 3.36 10.96
N THR A 92 -9.92 3.44 9.91
CA THR A 92 -10.42 3.23 8.56
C THR A 92 -10.07 1.84 8.06
N ARG A 93 -10.99 1.27 7.29
CA ARG A 93 -10.84 -0.02 6.64
C ARG A 93 -11.10 0.11 5.16
N VAL A 94 -10.38 -0.69 4.39
CA VAL A 94 -10.57 -0.82 2.94
C VAL A 94 -11.06 -2.23 2.65
N ARG A 95 -12.29 -2.35 2.14
CA ARG A 95 -12.82 -3.64 1.69
C ARG A 95 -12.10 -4.07 0.43
N LEU A 96 -11.52 -5.26 0.48
CA LEU A 96 -10.77 -5.83 -0.64
C LEU A 96 -11.70 -6.54 -1.62
N GLN A 97 -11.19 -6.85 -2.80
CA GLN A 97 -11.93 -7.52 -3.86
C GLN A 97 -11.08 -8.60 -4.53
N GLY A 98 -11.74 -9.60 -5.09
CA GLY A 98 -11.12 -10.60 -5.93
C GLY A 98 -10.28 -11.66 -5.22
N LEU A 99 -10.21 -11.65 -3.90
CA LEU A 99 -9.54 -12.68 -3.12
C LEU A 99 -10.33 -13.99 -3.15
N ASP A 100 -9.66 -15.09 -2.82
CA ASP A 100 -10.35 -16.35 -2.55
C ASP A 100 -10.90 -16.33 -1.12
N PRO A 101 -12.22 -16.51 -0.90
CA PRO A 101 -12.84 -16.41 0.41
C PRO A 101 -12.30 -17.44 1.41
N ASP A 102 -11.87 -18.60 0.95
CA ASP A 102 -11.46 -19.73 1.78
C ASP A 102 -9.97 -19.75 2.10
N LEU A 103 -9.16 -18.93 1.43
CA LEU A 103 -7.73 -18.84 1.71
C LEU A 103 -7.44 -17.88 2.86
N ILE A 104 -6.41 -18.23 3.65
CA ILE A 104 -5.87 -17.36 4.68
C ILE A 104 -4.72 -16.55 4.08
N TYR A 105 -4.85 -15.23 4.12
CA TYR A 105 -3.83 -14.29 3.65
C TYR A 105 -3.05 -13.72 4.82
N ARG A 106 -1.74 -13.82 4.73
CA ARG A 106 -0.83 -13.13 5.62
C ARG A 106 -0.51 -11.76 5.04
N ASN A 107 -0.66 -10.73 5.87
CA ASN A 107 -0.22 -9.37 5.58
C ASN A 107 1.25 -9.24 5.97
N GLU A 108 2.14 -9.07 4.99
CA GLU A 108 3.59 -8.97 5.23
C GLU A 108 3.98 -7.68 5.96
N TYR A 109 3.12 -6.65 5.94
CA TYR A 109 3.37 -5.38 6.64
C TYR A 109 3.38 -5.54 8.17
N ASN A 110 2.44 -6.28 8.73
CA ASN A 110 2.26 -6.41 10.19
C ASN A 110 2.12 -7.86 10.68
N GLY A 111 2.21 -8.85 9.78
CA GLY A 111 2.13 -10.26 10.11
C GLY A 111 0.74 -10.78 10.47
N THR A 112 -0.31 -9.96 10.35
CA THR A 112 -1.69 -10.41 10.61
C THR A 112 -2.15 -11.41 9.56
N GLU A 113 -3.03 -12.33 9.96
CA GLU A 113 -3.60 -13.36 9.11
C GLU A 113 -5.12 -13.28 9.16
N ASN A 114 -5.74 -13.20 7.99
CA ASN A 114 -7.18 -13.09 7.85
C ASN A 114 -7.67 -13.94 6.67
N TYR A 115 -8.88 -14.46 6.76
CA TYR A 115 -9.52 -15.11 5.62
C TYR A 115 -9.83 -14.08 4.51
N GLY A 116 -9.85 -14.55 3.25
CA GLY A 116 -10.19 -13.67 2.14
C GLY A 116 -11.60 -13.09 2.23
N ASP A 117 -12.58 -13.87 2.73
CA ASP A 117 -13.94 -13.38 2.98
C ASP A 117 -13.97 -12.28 4.05
N GLU A 118 -13.17 -12.40 5.11
CA GLU A 118 -13.04 -11.38 6.15
C GLU A 118 -12.48 -10.09 5.57
N LEU A 119 -11.40 -10.16 4.77
CA LEU A 119 -10.80 -9.00 4.11
C LEU A 119 -11.74 -8.34 3.10
N MET A 120 -12.59 -9.12 2.44
CA MET A 120 -13.58 -8.59 1.49
C MET A 120 -14.82 -7.99 2.16
N ASN A 121 -15.24 -8.50 3.31
CA ASN A 121 -16.47 -8.05 4.00
C ASN A 121 -16.20 -7.02 5.10
N LEU A 122 -15.23 -7.26 6.00
CA LEU A 122 -14.84 -6.33 7.06
C LEU A 122 -13.79 -5.33 6.58
N GLY A 123 -12.91 -5.76 5.71
CA GLY A 123 -11.84 -4.94 5.13
C GLY A 123 -10.52 -4.99 5.89
N LEU A 124 -9.47 -4.61 5.18
CA LEU A 124 -8.13 -4.42 5.70
C LEU A 124 -8.07 -3.14 6.53
N LEU A 125 -7.54 -3.21 7.75
CA LEU A 125 -7.28 -2.04 8.58
C LEU A 125 -6.10 -1.25 7.98
N THR A 126 -6.31 0.01 7.63
CA THR A 126 -5.31 0.87 6.98
C THR A 126 -4.80 1.98 7.89
N THR A 127 -5.51 2.28 8.98
CA THR A 127 -5.08 3.22 10.00
C THR A 127 -4.84 2.47 11.29
N ASP A 128 -3.60 2.40 11.68
CA ASP A 128 -3.12 1.89 12.95
C ASP A 128 -2.67 3.01 13.90
N CYS A 129 -2.72 4.26 13.44
CA CYS A 129 -2.55 5.42 14.29
C CYS A 129 -3.85 5.68 15.07
N THR A 130 -3.90 5.28 16.31
CA THR A 130 -4.86 5.82 17.27
C THR A 130 -4.59 7.31 17.45
N ALA A 131 -5.65 8.09 17.56
CA ALA A 131 -5.57 9.54 17.74
C ALA A 131 -4.48 9.93 18.74
N GLY A 132 -3.42 10.54 18.27
CA GLY A 132 -2.40 11.20 19.07
C GLY A 132 -1.17 10.38 19.46
N GLU A 133 -1.14 9.06 19.20
CA GLU A 133 0.08 8.28 19.41
C GLU A 133 0.56 7.69 18.10
N PRO A 134 1.78 8.01 17.63
CA PRO A 134 2.41 7.30 16.54
C PRO A 134 2.59 5.83 16.95
N THR A 135 2.28 4.91 16.04
CA THR A 135 2.45 3.46 16.29
C THR A 135 3.90 3.04 16.37
N SER A 136 4.82 3.91 15.97
CA SER A 136 6.24 3.89 16.27
C SER A 136 6.73 5.31 16.55
N GLU A 137 7.75 5.45 17.38
CA GLU A 137 8.39 6.74 17.69
C GLU A 137 8.99 7.39 16.41
N ASP A 138 9.13 6.62 15.32
CA ASP A 138 9.86 7.01 14.13
C ASP A 138 8.97 7.40 12.93
N GLU A 139 7.65 7.17 12.96
CA GLU A 139 6.75 7.50 11.85
C GLU A 139 5.57 8.36 12.31
N PRO A 140 5.74 9.69 12.35
CA PRO A 140 4.62 10.58 12.61
C PRO A 140 3.58 10.49 11.48
N CYS A 141 2.29 10.46 11.85
CA CYS A 141 1.21 10.59 10.88
C CYS A 141 1.34 11.90 10.10
N THR A 142 1.79 11.83 8.85
CA THR A 142 2.03 12.99 7.99
C THR A 142 1.00 13.11 6.89
N ASP A 143 0.91 14.28 6.27
CA ASP A 143 0.20 14.45 5.01
C ASP A 143 0.89 13.64 3.90
N TYR A 144 0.12 13.23 2.91
CA TYR A 144 0.59 12.44 1.76
C TYR A 144 1.18 11.08 2.14
N GLU A 145 0.60 10.45 3.16
CA GLU A 145 0.99 9.10 3.56
C GLU A 145 0.55 8.07 2.53
N SER A 146 1.37 7.04 2.35
CA SER A 146 1.01 5.89 1.52
C SER A 146 1.56 4.60 2.10
N ARG A 147 0.85 3.51 1.87
CA ARG A 147 1.27 2.16 2.26
C ARG A 147 0.96 1.15 1.16
N ILE A 148 1.84 0.16 1.06
CA ILE A 148 1.61 -1.02 0.23
C ILE A 148 1.54 -2.22 1.17
N TYR A 149 0.43 -2.94 1.07
CA TYR A 149 0.26 -4.19 1.79
C TYR A 149 0.42 -5.35 0.81
N VAL A 150 1.39 -6.20 1.08
CA VAL A 150 1.57 -7.47 0.36
C VAL A 150 0.82 -8.53 1.12
N LEU A 151 -0.14 -9.17 0.45
CA LEU A 151 -0.93 -10.26 1.00
C LEU A 151 -0.55 -11.55 0.30
N THR A 152 -0.14 -12.56 1.07
CA THR A 152 0.28 -13.85 0.55
C THR A 152 -0.57 -14.96 1.17
N ALA A 153 -1.22 -15.76 0.34
CA ALA A 153 -1.99 -16.91 0.79
C ALA A 153 -1.07 -18.04 1.28
N LYS A 154 -1.50 -18.71 2.34
CA LYS A 154 -0.86 -19.91 2.89
C LYS A 154 -1.35 -21.18 2.22
#